data_904613a32eb5a9f87d2ae85cb044cea1
#
_entry.id   904613a32eb5a9f87d2ae85cb044cea1
#
_cell.length_a   1.000
_cell.length_b   1.000
_cell.length_c   1.000
_cell.angle_alpha   90.00
_cell.angle_beta   90.00
_cell.angle_gamma   90.00
#
_symmetry.space_group_name_H-M   'P 1'
#
loop_
_entity.id
_entity.type
_entity.pdbx_description
1 polymer ?
#
loop_
_entity_poly.entity_id
_entity_poly.type
_entity_poly.pdbx_seq_one_letter_code
_entity_poly.pdbx_strand_id
1 'polypeptide(L)'
;VPGFSGKHYNSLDPKGRLIIPAPFREILSSNHSSKLIITNEVFDRCLCAYPVDEWQKLTDKVSRMPQTSDAVKYFTRRVIGSAVECEIDRQGRVLVSAALRTDAGLNSDVVLIGLCNRIEIWDRSEYDGVADPTKVDKDAYKEEFKSLGL
;
A
#
# COMPACT_ATOMS: atom_id res chain seq x y z
N VAL A 1 -8.60 17.31 -1.93
CA VAL A 1 -9.14 16.01 -1.55
C VAL A 1 -8.32 15.46 -0.39
N PRO A 2 -8.94 15.09 0.74
CA PRO A 2 -8.21 14.49 1.86
C PRO A 2 -7.53 13.19 1.44
N GLY A 3 -6.27 13.06 1.80
CA GLY A 3 -5.53 11.81 1.60
C GLY A 3 -5.68 10.87 2.79
N PHE A 4 -5.20 9.65 2.61
CA PHE A 4 -5.16 8.68 3.68
C PHE A 4 -4.06 9.02 4.68
N SER A 5 -4.35 8.84 5.97
CA SER A 5 -3.36 8.95 7.04
C SER A 5 -3.80 8.09 8.22
N GLY A 6 -2.86 7.79 9.11
CA GLY A 6 -3.15 7.01 10.30
C GLY A 6 -2.85 5.54 10.14
N LYS A 7 -2.75 4.89 11.28
CA LYS A 7 -2.34 3.49 11.41
C LYS A 7 -3.44 2.72 12.13
N HIS A 8 -3.81 1.55 11.59
CA HIS A 8 -4.86 0.70 12.13
C HIS A 8 -4.41 -0.75 12.19
N TYR A 9 -4.66 -1.42 13.30
CA TYR A 9 -4.37 -2.84 13.48
C TYR A 9 -5.64 -3.64 13.25
N ASN A 10 -5.59 -4.60 12.33
CA ASN A 10 -6.70 -5.46 11.98
C ASN A 10 -6.24 -6.91 11.82
N SER A 11 -7.17 -7.81 11.61
CA SER A 11 -6.88 -9.23 11.40
C SER A 11 -7.35 -9.67 10.03
N LEU A 12 -6.54 -10.51 9.37
CA LEU A 12 -6.96 -11.30 8.22
C LEU A 12 -7.73 -12.52 8.72
N ASP A 13 -8.88 -12.81 8.13
CA ASP A 13 -9.56 -14.06 8.41
C ASP A 13 -8.90 -15.23 7.65
N PRO A 14 -9.25 -16.49 7.95
CA PRO A 14 -8.63 -17.64 7.29
C PRO A 14 -8.81 -17.68 5.76
N LYS A 15 -9.82 -16.98 5.23
CA LYS A 15 -10.07 -16.88 3.78
C LYS A 15 -9.33 -15.73 3.12
N GLY A 16 -8.61 -14.91 3.90
CA GLY A 16 -7.87 -13.74 3.39
C GLY A 16 -8.70 -12.47 3.31
N ARG A 17 -9.84 -12.39 4.00
CA ARG A 17 -10.64 -11.18 4.03
C ARG A 17 -10.12 -10.24 5.10
N LEU A 18 -10.05 -8.95 4.75
CA LEU A 18 -9.50 -7.89 5.58
C LEU A 18 -10.48 -6.74 5.63
N ILE A 19 -10.84 -6.29 6.83
CA ILE A 19 -11.67 -5.10 7.00
C ILE A 19 -10.82 -3.86 6.72
N ILE A 20 -11.32 -3.01 5.81
CA ILE A 20 -10.73 -1.69 5.58
C ILE A 20 -11.25 -0.75 6.65
N PRO A 21 -10.39 -0.05 7.40
CA PRO A 21 -10.81 0.86 8.47
C PRO A 21 -11.84 1.89 8.00
N ALA A 22 -12.82 2.18 8.86
CA ALA A 22 -13.89 3.12 8.55
C ALA A 22 -13.39 4.47 8.05
N PRO A 23 -12.37 5.11 8.65
CA PRO A 23 -11.85 6.38 8.12
C PRO A 23 -11.35 6.29 6.67
N PHE A 24 -10.76 5.15 6.28
CA PHE A 24 -10.31 4.94 4.90
C PHE A 24 -11.50 4.71 3.96
N ARG A 25 -12.51 3.96 4.41
CA ARG A 25 -13.73 3.74 3.63
C ARG A 25 -14.49 5.03 3.37
N GLU A 26 -14.50 5.95 4.33
CA GLU A 26 -15.12 7.27 4.17
C GLU A 26 -14.43 8.08 3.08
N ILE A 27 -13.10 8.08 3.05
CA ILE A 27 -12.33 8.75 1.99
C ILE A 27 -12.64 8.12 0.64
N LEU A 28 -12.68 6.81 0.55
CA LEU A 28 -12.98 6.08 -0.68
C LEU A 28 -14.38 6.41 -1.19
N SER A 29 -15.40 6.36 -0.34
CA SER A 29 -16.79 6.61 -0.74
C SER A 29 -17.04 8.06 -1.14
N SER A 30 -16.33 9.01 -0.53
CA SER A 30 -16.52 10.45 -0.81
C SER A 30 -15.80 10.91 -2.06
N ASN A 31 -14.64 10.32 -2.39
CA ASN A 31 -13.72 10.87 -3.40
C ASN A 31 -13.33 9.86 -4.48
N HIS A 32 -13.64 8.58 -4.30
CA HIS A 32 -13.19 7.49 -5.17
C HIS A 32 -14.33 6.50 -5.41
N SER A 33 -14.00 5.23 -5.57
CA SER A 33 -14.98 4.15 -5.73
C SER A 33 -14.82 3.11 -4.61
N SER A 34 -15.69 2.10 -4.61
CA SER A 34 -15.62 0.96 -3.68
C SER A 34 -14.52 -0.05 -4.04
N LYS A 35 -13.72 0.23 -5.05
CA LYS A 35 -12.68 -0.69 -5.53
C LYS A 35 -11.30 -0.21 -5.12
N LEU A 36 -10.44 -1.17 -4.78
CA LEU A 36 -9.02 -0.96 -4.52
C LEU A 36 -8.20 -1.85 -5.45
N ILE A 37 -7.08 -1.33 -5.92
CA ILE A 37 -6.06 -2.14 -6.59
C ILE A 37 -4.99 -2.47 -5.56
N ILE A 38 -4.83 -3.75 -5.25
CA ILE A 38 -3.85 -4.22 -4.26
C ILE A 38 -2.70 -4.89 -5.00
N THR A 39 -1.48 -4.50 -4.65
CA THR A 39 -0.28 -5.01 -5.29
C THR A 39 0.91 -5.01 -4.32
N ASN A 40 2.02 -5.59 -4.75
CA ASN A 40 3.27 -5.55 -4.00
C ASN A 40 3.86 -4.13 -3.99
N GLU A 41 4.40 -3.72 -2.84
CA GLU A 41 5.24 -2.53 -2.77
C GLU A 41 6.54 -2.81 -3.53
N VAL A 42 7.14 -1.76 -4.09
CA VAL A 42 8.26 -1.93 -5.04
C VAL A 42 9.50 -2.56 -4.41
N PHE A 43 9.84 -2.23 -3.17
CA PHE A 43 11.04 -2.72 -2.49
C PHE A 43 10.75 -3.42 -1.16
N ASP A 44 9.73 -2.98 -0.45
CA ASP A 44 9.43 -3.48 0.89
C ASP A 44 8.50 -4.70 0.83
N ARG A 45 8.58 -5.53 1.85
CA ARG A 45 7.74 -6.72 1.96
C ARG A 45 6.39 -6.36 2.57
N CYS A 46 5.59 -5.60 1.82
CA CYS A 46 4.24 -5.23 2.15
C CYS A 46 3.40 -5.06 0.90
N LEU A 47 2.11 -4.81 1.06
CA LEU A 47 1.21 -4.51 -0.04
C LEU A 47 0.85 -3.04 -0.06
N CYS A 48 0.56 -2.52 -1.24
CA CYS A 48 -0.04 -1.21 -1.44
C CYS A 48 -1.44 -1.36 -1.99
N ALA A 49 -2.39 -0.65 -1.41
CA ALA A 49 -3.76 -0.58 -1.90
C ALA A 49 -4.01 0.84 -2.43
N TYR A 50 -4.35 0.92 -3.72
CA TYR A 50 -4.61 2.19 -4.40
C TYR A 50 -6.09 2.32 -4.74
N PRO A 51 -6.70 3.51 -4.56
CA PRO A 51 -7.93 3.82 -5.27
C PRO A 51 -7.72 3.69 -6.78
N VAL A 52 -8.77 3.37 -7.51
CA VAL A 52 -8.68 3.11 -8.96
C VAL A 52 -8.08 4.31 -9.72
N ASP A 53 -8.50 5.52 -9.38
CA ASP A 53 -7.99 6.74 -10.03
C ASP A 53 -6.50 6.99 -9.73
N GLU A 54 -6.04 6.72 -8.51
CA GLU A 54 -4.62 6.83 -8.16
C GLU A 54 -3.79 5.76 -8.88
N TRP A 55 -4.32 4.55 -8.98
CA TRP A 55 -3.69 3.48 -9.76
C TRP A 55 -3.56 3.86 -11.24
N GLN A 56 -4.60 4.46 -11.81
CA GLN A 56 -4.59 4.90 -13.20
C GLN A 56 -3.51 5.96 -13.45
N LYS A 57 -3.35 6.91 -12.52
CA LYS A 57 -2.26 7.90 -12.59
C LYS A 57 -0.90 7.24 -12.61
N LEU A 58 -0.70 6.25 -11.75
CA LEU A 58 0.56 5.52 -11.66
C LEU A 58 0.86 4.74 -12.95
N THR A 59 -0.11 3.99 -13.46
CA THR A 59 0.09 3.20 -14.69
C THR A 59 0.29 4.07 -15.91
N ASP A 60 -0.41 5.20 -16.01
CA ASP A 60 -0.20 6.17 -17.09
C ASP A 60 1.22 6.74 -17.05
N LYS A 61 1.70 7.07 -15.88
CA LYS A 61 3.06 7.57 -15.69
C LYS A 61 4.10 6.54 -16.12
N VAL A 62 3.95 5.30 -15.68
CA VAL A 62 4.88 4.21 -15.99
C VAL A 62 4.88 3.91 -17.51
N SER A 63 3.71 3.98 -18.16
CA SER A 63 3.59 3.73 -19.61
C SER A 63 4.40 4.70 -20.46
N ARG A 64 4.72 5.88 -19.94
CA ARG A 64 5.51 6.92 -20.63
C ARG A 64 7.00 6.83 -20.33
N MET A 65 7.42 5.90 -19.49
CA MET A 65 8.82 5.71 -19.14
C MET A 65 9.54 4.81 -20.15
N PRO A 66 10.87 4.89 -20.24
CA PRO A 66 11.65 4.01 -21.12
C PRO A 66 11.47 2.54 -20.76
N GLN A 67 10.83 1.77 -21.63
CA GLN A 67 10.54 0.35 -21.38
C GLN A 67 11.78 -0.54 -21.53
N THR A 68 12.89 0.00 -22.00
CA THR A 68 14.18 -0.69 -22.08
C THR A 68 15.01 -0.58 -20.80
N SER A 69 14.61 0.31 -19.88
CA SER A 69 15.27 0.47 -18.58
C SER A 69 15.05 -0.77 -17.70
N ASP A 70 16.11 -1.31 -17.12
CA ASP A 70 16.02 -2.45 -16.21
C ASP A 70 15.20 -2.09 -14.96
N ALA A 71 15.34 -0.88 -14.45
CA ALA A 71 14.57 -0.40 -13.31
C ALA A 71 13.06 -0.34 -13.63
N VAL A 72 12.70 0.16 -14.80
CA VAL A 72 11.31 0.22 -15.25
C VAL A 72 10.74 -1.19 -15.47
N LYS A 73 11.52 -2.11 -16.04
CA LYS A 73 11.10 -3.51 -16.19
C LYS A 73 10.84 -4.15 -14.82
N TYR A 74 11.73 -3.93 -13.86
CA TYR A 74 11.56 -4.44 -12.50
C TYR A 74 10.27 -3.90 -11.88
N PHE A 75 10.06 -2.59 -11.92
CA PHE A 75 8.87 -1.95 -11.37
C PHE A 75 7.60 -2.52 -12.02
N THR A 76 7.58 -2.60 -13.33
CA THR A 76 6.43 -3.10 -14.09
C THR A 76 6.08 -4.53 -13.70
N ARG A 77 7.08 -5.41 -13.61
CA ARG A 77 6.87 -6.82 -13.20
C ARG A 77 6.45 -6.96 -11.76
N ARG A 78 7.11 -6.22 -10.87
CA ARG A 78 6.87 -6.30 -9.43
C ARG A 78 5.53 -5.70 -9.02
N VAL A 79 5.22 -4.51 -9.53
CA VAL A 79 4.07 -3.72 -9.09
C VAL A 79 2.87 -3.93 -10.01
N ILE A 80 3.01 -3.62 -11.28
CA ILE A 80 1.88 -3.73 -12.21
C ILE A 80 1.52 -5.20 -12.45
N GLY A 81 2.52 -6.06 -12.57
CA GLY A 81 2.32 -7.50 -12.81
C GLY A 81 1.68 -8.25 -11.67
N SER A 82 1.68 -7.72 -10.45
CA SER A 82 1.08 -8.36 -9.27
C SER A 82 -0.29 -7.79 -8.90
N ALA A 83 -0.76 -6.76 -9.59
CA ALA A 83 -1.95 -6.01 -9.20
C ALA A 83 -3.23 -6.84 -9.35
N VAL A 84 -4.09 -6.73 -8.34
CA VAL A 84 -5.41 -7.39 -8.30
C VAL A 84 -6.45 -6.34 -7.93
N GLU A 85 -7.51 -6.24 -8.74
CA GLU A 85 -8.65 -5.38 -8.42
C GLU A 85 -9.52 -6.07 -7.36
N CYS A 86 -9.80 -5.37 -6.27
CA CYS A 86 -10.57 -5.87 -5.15
C CYS A 86 -11.77 -4.97 -4.89
N GLU A 87 -12.96 -5.57 -4.77
CA GLU A 87 -14.18 -4.85 -4.39
C GLU A 87 -14.31 -4.84 -2.86
N ILE A 88 -14.61 -3.69 -2.28
CA ILE A 88 -14.97 -3.61 -0.86
C ILE A 88 -16.43 -4.08 -0.72
N ASP A 89 -16.66 -5.14 0.05
CA ASP A 89 -17.98 -5.69 0.24
C ASP A 89 -18.84 -4.84 1.21
N ARG A 90 -20.10 -5.25 1.42
CA ARG A 90 -21.03 -4.51 2.29
C ARG A 90 -20.57 -4.42 3.74
N GLN A 91 -19.73 -5.34 4.17
CA GLN A 91 -19.18 -5.36 5.53
C GLN A 91 -17.85 -4.59 5.63
N GLY A 92 -17.43 -3.93 4.55
CA GLY A 92 -16.20 -3.16 4.51
C GLY A 92 -14.94 -4.00 4.34
N ARG A 93 -15.07 -5.23 3.82
CA ARG A 93 -13.94 -6.16 3.66
C ARG A 93 -13.49 -6.25 2.21
N VAL A 94 -12.20 -6.51 2.02
CA VAL A 94 -11.62 -6.92 0.74
C VAL A 94 -11.04 -8.32 0.87
N LEU A 95 -11.01 -9.06 -0.23
CA LEU A 95 -10.32 -10.34 -0.31
C LEU A 95 -8.90 -10.10 -0.81
N VAL A 96 -7.92 -10.38 0.04
CA VAL A 96 -6.51 -10.34 -0.35
C VAL A 96 -6.13 -11.71 -0.89
N SER A 97 -5.68 -11.79 -2.14
CA SER A 97 -5.35 -13.07 -2.78
C SER A 97 -4.25 -13.82 -2.03
N ALA A 98 -4.27 -15.16 -2.14
CA ALA A 98 -3.26 -16.00 -1.50
C ALA A 98 -1.85 -15.64 -1.98
N ALA A 99 -1.67 -15.34 -3.26
CA ALA A 99 -0.37 -14.95 -3.82
C ALA A 99 0.17 -13.69 -3.17
N LEU A 100 -0.66 -12.64 -3.05
CA LEU A 100 -0.24 -11.39 -2.41
C LEU A 100 0.04 -11.58 -0.93
N ARG A 101 -0.77 -12.38 -0.22
CA ARG A 101 -0.50 -12.69 1.19
C ARG A 101 0.84 -13.37 1.39
N THR A 102 1.18 -14.31 0.52
CA THR A 102 2.47 -15.01 0.54
C THR A 102 3.61 -14.05 0.23
N ASP A 103 3.49 -13.25 -0.81
CA ASP A 103 4.52 -12.28 -1.22
C ASP A 103 4.86 -11.31 -0.10
N ALA A 104 3.86 -10.80 0.60
CA ALA A 104 4.05 -9.84 1.68
C ALA A 104 4.25 -10.50 3.06
N GLY A 105 4.21 -11.82 3.14
CA GLY A 105 4.37 -12.56 4.39
C GLY A 105 3.30 -12.25 5.41
N LEU A 106 2.06 -11.99 4.96
CA LEU A 106 0.96 -11.66 5.86
C LEU A 106 0.49 -12.88 6.63
N ASN A 107 0.46 -12.75 7.94
CA ASN A 107 -0.19 -13.69 8.86
C ASN A 107 -1.55 -13.10 9.28
N SER A 108 -2.10 -13.55 10.42
CA SER A 108 -3.41 -13.08 10.85
C SER A 108 -3.42 -11.61 11.30
N ASP A 109 -2.35 -11.15 11.95
CA ASP A 109 -2.27 -9.79 12.47
C ASP A 109 -1.59 -8.86 11.47
N VAL A 110 -2.31 -7.86 11.02
CA VAL A 110 -1.82 -6.89 10.02
C VAL A 110 -1.97 -5.47 10.51
N VAL A 111 -1.21 -4.57 9.91
CA VAL A 111 -1.35 -3.13 10.11
C VAL A 111 -1.59 -2.45 8.77
N LEU A 112 -2.59 -1.57 8.75
CA LEU A 112 -2.89 -0.74 7.58
C LEU A 112 -2.48 0.69 7.89
N ILE A 113 -1.74 1.29 6.96
CA ILE A 113 -1.17 2.63 7.14
C ILE A 113 -1.57 3.50 5.97
N GLY A 114 -2.22 4.63 6.26
CA GLY A 114 -2.58 5.62 5.25
C GLY A 114 -1.38 6.49 4.89
N LEU A 115 -1.03 6.53 3.62
CA LEU A 115 0.11 7.28 3.10
C LEU A 115 -0.33 8.18 1.93
N CYS A 116 -1.17 9.15 2.22
CA CYS A 116 -1.69 10.16 1.28
C CYS A 116 -2.53 9.54 0.15
N ASN A 117 -1.92 9.03 -0.90
CA ASN A 117 -2.62 8.53 -2.08
C ASN A 117 -2.80 7.00 -2.11
N ARG A 118 -2.34 6.33 -1.06
CA ARG A 118 -2.41 4.86 -0.96
C ARG A 118 -2.45 4.40 0.49
N ILE A 119 -2.73 3.12 0.66
CA ILE A 119 -2.71 2.44 1.95
C ILE A 119 -1.67 1.33 1.86
N GLU A 120 -0.76 1.24 2.81
CA GLU A 120 0.13 0.08 2.94
C GLU A 120 -0.48 -0.94 3.89
N ILE A 121 -0.28 -2.23 3.56
CA ILE A 121 -0.74 -3.36 4.37
C ILE A 121 0.49 -4.21 4.70
N TRP A 122 0.81 -4.28 5.98
CA TRP A 122 1.97 -4.98 6.50
C TRP A 122 1.56 -6.11 7.43
N ASP A 123 2.33 -7.19 7.42
CA ASP A 123 2.31 -8.11 8.56
C ASP A 123 2.78 -7.34 9.80
N ARG A 124 2.07 -7.48 10.92
CA ARG A 124 2.36 -6.68 12.09
C ARG A 124 3.80 -6.86 12.58
N SER A 125 4.31 -8.10 12.61
CA SER A 125 5.68 -8.35 13.06
C SER A 125 6.74 -7.79 12.12
N GLU A 126 6.47 -7.78 10.80
CA GLU A 126 7.37 -7.17 9.80
C GLU A 126 7.40 -5.64 9.92
N TYR A 127 6.28 -5.04 10.27
CA TYR A 127 6.19 -3.58 10.45
C TYR A 127 6.91 -3.11 11.70
N ASP A 128 7.02 -3.95 12.72
CA ASP A 128 7.68 -3.59 13.98
C ASP A 128 9.13 -3.19 13.67
N GLY A 129 9.45 -1.94 13.98
CA GLY A 129 10.77 -1.37 13.73
C GLY A 129 10.96 -0.65 12.39
N VAL A 130 10.04 -0.77 11.43
CA VAL A 130 10.14 -0.06 10.15
C VAL A 130 10.13 1.46 10.37
N ALA A 131 9.29 1.95 11.28
CA ALA A 131 9.20 3.37 11.60
C ALA A 131 9.81 3.70 12.97
N ASP A 132 10.70 2.87 13.48
CA ASP A 132 11.38 3.08 14.76
C ASP A 132 12.51 4.10 14.60
N PRO A 133 12.42 5.28 15.25
CA PRO A 133 13.44 6.32 15.08
C PRO A 133 14.82 5.92 15.60
N THR A 134 14.93 4.87 16.44
CA THR A 134 16.23 4.40 16.92
C THR A 134 17.00 3.59 15.87
N LYS A 135 16.35 3.19 14.78
CA LYS A 135 16.93 2.35 13.72
C LYS A 135 17.32 3.11 12.46
N VAL A 136 17.26 4.44 12.49
CA VAL A 136 17.58 5.28 11.34
C VAL A 136 18.75 6.20 11.63
N ASP A 137 19.47 6.62 10.59
CA ASP A 137 20.50 7.64 10.68
C ASP A 137 19.85 9.01 10.75
N LYS A 138 19.60 9.50 11.97
CA LYS A 138 18.90 10.75 12.22
C LYS A 138 19.59 11.95 11.61
N ASP A 139 20.93 12.02 11.68
CA ASP A 139 21.69 13.16 11.18
C ASP A 139 21.59 13.26 9.65
N ALA A 140 21.79 12.13 8.97
CA ALA A 140 21.65 12.07 7.51
C ALA A 140 20.22 12.42 7.06
N TYR A 141 19.21 11.90 7.76
CA TYR A 141 17.82 12.17 7.42
C TYR A 141 17.42 13.61 7.69
N LYS A 142 17.92 14.22 8.79
CA LYS A 142 17.65 15.63 9.07
C LYS A 142 18.17 16.55 7.97
N GLU A 143 19.37 16.29 7.46
CA GLU A 143 19.95 17.06 6.36
C GLU A 143 19.09 16.95 5.10
N GLU A 144 18.66 15.75 4.75
CA GLU A 144 17.80 15.52 3.59
C GLU A 144 16.42 16.17 3.77
N PHE A 145 15.80 16.03 4.94
CA PHE A 145 14.53 16.68 5.26
C PHE A 145 14.61 18.19 5.12
N LYS A 146 15.70 18.79 5.60
CA LYS A 146 15.94 20.23 5.49
C LYS A 146 15.98 20.67 4.03
N SER A 147 16.67 19.90 3.17
CA SER A 147 16.70 20.19 1.74
C SER A 147 15.35 20.02 1.05
N LEU A 148 14.47 19.18 1.59
CA LEU A 148 13.13 18.92 1.09
C LEU A 148 12.05 19.84 1.70
N GLY A 149 12.42 20.69 2.66
CA GLY A 149 11.50 21.61 3.31
C GLY A 149 10.67 21.00 4.45
N LEU A 150 11.11 19.85 4.99
CA LEU A 150 10.41 19.22 6.12
C LEU A 150 10.95 19.65 7.49
#